data_8f2e882c6fde36b571e358c65f31edef
#
_entry.id   8f2e882c6fde36b571e358c65f31edef
#
_cell.length_a   1.000
_cell.length_b   1.000
_cell.length_c   1.000
_cell.angle_alpha   90.00
_cell.angle_beta   90.00
_cell.angle_gamma   90.00
#
_symmetry.space_group_name_H-M   'P 1'
#
loop_
_entity.id
_entity.type
_entity.pdbx_description
1 polymer ?
#
loop_
_entity_poly.entity_id
_entity_poly.type
_entity_poly.pdbx_seq_one_letter_code
_entity_poly.pdbx_strand_id
1 'polypeptide(L)'
;MFPYVILILLAILCAATDVVPVKNRFVITVPFVLLMFLMAAFRDHLGGSDYEMYELYYMKVVGISDYFRGLYEPFYRVKSFEEGFVIFSSIIRSIDFTHGPYFFMFVIALLTFSIFLPSLKEYTPYVYLAILFYMYKAYFWHDFTLSRQALSIALFTFSIRYVKRKQYWKYIVLNLIGISMHHSAIILLPLCFFLNHKLSIRTIIITMSVAVFLSVIGTHLFSLCMSLAETVGLSDRLAFYTSKGTINPLNFIEIFVILFCALFYRNYYEEKEPYFNIFLNLFIVSSFLVIAFSSFEVFARFKEYFVVAYMVLISYMIGHVQKNRNRWLIFAFLSIYVLMGYFRYIYVFDAGALVPYKWILW
;
A
#
# COMPACT_ATOMS: atom_id res chain seq x y z
N MET A 1 -0.61 23.23 -5.62
CA MET A 1 0.81 22.78 -5.64
C MET A 1 1.55 22.99 -4.33
N PHE A 2 1.44 24.16 -3.70
CA PHE A 2 2.24 24.52 -2.50
C PHE A 2 2.24 23.45 -1.38
N PRO A 3 1.10 22.89 -0.92
CA PRO A 3 1.11 21.87 0.13
C PRO A 3 1.89 20.60 -0.25
N TYR A 4 1.80 20.18 -1.50
CA TYR A 4 2.55 19.02 -2.00
C TYR A 4 4.06 19.22 -1.99
N VAL A 5 4.51 20.44 -2.35
CA VAL A 5 5.93 20.80 -2.32
C VAL A 5 6.46 20.79 -0.89
N ILE A 6 5.74 21.39 0.06
CA ILE A 6 6.12 21.38 1.47
C ILE A 6 6.19 19.94 1.99
N LEU A 7 5.16 19.13 1.69
CA LEU A 7 5.10 17.75 2.17
C LEU A 7 6.31 16.92 1.72
N ILE A 8 6.66 16.98 0.42
CA ILE A 8 7.78 16.17 -0.08
C ILE A 8 9.14 16.70 0.40
N LEU A 9 9.31 18.01 0.57
CA LEU A 9 10.52 18.58 1.13
C LEU A 9 10.71 18.17 2.59
N LEU A 10 9.64 18.20 3.39
CA LEU A 10 9.66 17.69 4.77
C LEU A 10 9.96 16.19 4.80
N ALA A 11 9.41 15.39 3.88
CA ALA A 11 9.71 13.96 3.76
C ALA A 11 11.22 13.72 3.53
N ILE A 12 11.83 14.46 2.60
CA ILE A 12 13.26 14.37 2.30
C ILE A 12 14.09 14.79 3.51
N LEU A 13 13.73 15.89 4.19
CA LEU A 13 14.42 16.35 5.39
C LEU A 13 14.31 15.32 6.53
N CYS A 14 13.14 14.71 6.73
CA CYS A 14 12.97 13.64 7.70
C CYS A 14 13.83 12.42 7.35
N ALA A 15 13.82 11.99 6.09
CA ALA A 15 14.63 10.86 5.63
C ALA A 15 16.14 11.13 5.77
N ALA A 16 16.58 12.38 5.59
CA ALA A 16 17.97 12.79 5.86
C ALA A 16 18.38 12.56 7.32
N THR A 17 17.43 12.65 8.29
CA THR A 17 17.71 12.34 9.71
C THR A 17 18.00 10.86 9.99
N ASP A 18 17.58 9.96 9.10
CA ASP A 18 17.93 8.54 9.15
C ASP A 18 19.33 8.28 8.53
N VAL A 19 19.77 9.16 7.63
CA VAL A 19 21.11 9.11 7.02
C VAL A 19 22.18 9.65 7.94
N VAL A 20 21.88 10.78 8.61
CA VAL A 20 22.75 11.40 9.59
C VAL A 20 21.97 11.66 10.88
N PRO A 21 22.42 11.12 12.01
CA PRO A 21 21.74 11.32 13.29
C PRO A 21 21.62 12.80 13.65
N VAL A 22 20.40 13.28 13.89
CA VAL A 22 20.09 14.66 14.30
C VAL A 22 19.55 14.65 15.72
N LYS A 23 20.10 15.51 16.60
CA LYS A 23 19.79 15.52 18.03
C LYS A 23 18.30 15.78 18.31
N ASN A 24 17.66 16.70 17.58
CA ASN A 24 16.26 17.11 17.80
C ASN A 24 15.38 16.85 16.57
N ARG A 25 15.41 15.63 16.04
CA ARG A 25 14.65 15.28 14.83
C ARG A 25 13.14 15.49 14.93
N PHE A 26 12.58 15.53 16.15
CA PHE A 26 11.14 15.74 16.36
C PHE A 26 10.64 17.07 15.79
N VAL A 27 11.48 18.11 15.77
CA VAL A 27 11.12 19.43 15.21
C VAL A 27 10.73 19.34 13.72
N ILE A 28 11.29 18.38 12.99
CA ILE A 28 11.00 18.16 11.56
C ILE A 28 9.96 17.04 11.37
N THR A 29 10.11 15.96 12.14
CA THR A 29 9.32 14.75 11.92
C THR A 29 7.87 14.89 12.37
N VAL A 30 7.60 15.64 13.44
CA VAL A 30 6.21 15.88 13.91
C VAL A 30 5.43 16.72 12.89
N PRO A 31 5.90 17.88 12.41
CA PRO A 31 5.23 18.65 11.37
C PRO A 31 5.01 17.84 10.08
N PHE A 32 6.00 17.02 9.68
CA PHE A 32 5.87 16.17 8.51
C PHE A 32 4.72 15.15 8.65
N VAL A 33 4.74 14.35 9.72
CA VAL A 33 3.72 13.32 9.96
C VAL A 33 2.33 13.96 10.12
N LEU A 34 2.25 15.10 10.81
CA LEU A 34 1.01 15.84 10.96
C LEU A 34 0.49 16.34 9.61
N LEU A 35 1.35 16.97 8.80
CA LEU A 35 0.95 17.46 7.46
C LEU A 35 0.50 16.30 6.56
N MET A 36 1.24 15.18 6.56
CA MET A 36 0.87 13.98 5.81
C MET A 36 -0.52 13.46 6.21
N PHE A 37 -0.78 13.38 7.53
CA PHE A 37 -2.08 12.98 8.06
C PHE A 37 -3.18 13.99 7.70
N LEU A 38 -2.96 15.29 7.93
CA LEU A 38 -3.95 16.33 7.67
C LEU A 38 -4.34 16.40 6.19
N MET A 39 -3.36 16.27 5.28
CA MET A 39 -3.64 16.23 3.86
C MET A 39 -4.47 15.01 3.46
N ALA A 40 -4.28 13.85 4.08
CA ALA A 40 -5.11 12.69 3.82
C ALA A 40 -6.51 12.81 4.46
N ALA A 41 -6.61 13.36 5.67
CA ALA A 41 -7.83 13.43 6.46
C ALA A 41 -8.82 14.52 6.00
N PHE A 42 -8.30 15.69 5.58
CA PHE A 42 -9.08 16.89 5.32
C PHE A 42 -9.05 17.34 3.85
N ARG A 43 -8.81 16.41 2.94
CA ARG A 43 -8.91 16.67 1.50
C ARG A 43 -10.37 16.82 1.07
N ASP A 44 -10.61 17.69 0.11
CA ASP A 44 -11.93 17.94 -0.47
C ASP A 44 -11.96 17.49 -1.94
N HIS A 45 -12.79 16.49 -2.25
CA HIS A 45 -12.94 15.90 -3.59
C HIS A 45 -11.62 15.54 -4.29
N LEU A 46 -10.64 15.05 -3.51
CA LEU A 46 -9.35 14.60 -4.01
C LEU A 46 -9.15 13.09 -3.77
N GLY A 47 -9.05 12.31 -4.83
CA GLY A 47 -8.85 10.85 -4.75
C GLY A 47 -9.54 10.07 -5.86
N GLY A 48 -10.02 10.78 -6.89
CA GLY A 48 -10.64 10.21 -8.07
C GLY A 48 -11.98 9.55 -7.81
N SER A 49 -12.41 8.70 -8.73
CA SER A 49 -13.73 8.05 -8.72
C SER A 49 -14.01 7.22 -7.47
N ASP A 50 -13.00 6.57 -6.90
CA ASP A 50 -13.18 5.75 -5.69
C ASP A 50 -13.49 6.64 -4.47
N TYR A 51 -12.88 7.81 -4.37
CA TYR A 51 -13.18 8.78 -3.30
C TYR A 51 -14.61 9.29 -3.40
N GLU A 52 -15.05 9.70 -4.59
CA GLU A 52 -16.44 10.14 -4.83
C GLU A 52 -17.45 9.04 -4.49
N MET A 53 -17.11 7.78 -4.81
CA MET A 53 -17.94 6.64 -4.44
C MET A 53 -18.07 6.47 -2.93
N TYR A 54 -17.01 6.73 -2.15
CA TYR A 54 -17.09 6.69 -0.68
C TYR A 54 -17.92 7.84 -0.11
N GLU A 55 -17.83 9.04 -0.68
CA GLU A 55 -18.68 10.17 -0.29
C GLU A 55 -20.15 9.85 -0.50
N LEU A 56 -20.53 9.45 -1.72
CA LEU A 56 -21.90 9.09 -2.06
C LEU A 56 -22.43 7.91 -1.23
N TYR A 57 -21.58 6.94 -0.97
CA TYR A 57 -21.90 5.80 -0.11
C TYR A 57 -22.19 6.25 1.31
N TYR A 58 -21.30 7.03 1.92
CA TYR A 58 -21.41 7.40 3.34
C TYR A 58 -22.63 8.30 3.60
N MET A 59 -23.03 9.12 2.65
CA MET A 59 -24.26 9.91 2.74
C MET A 59 -25.53 9.04 2.88
N LYS A 60 -25.48 7.78 2.48
CA LYS A 60 -26.60 6.82 2.58
C LYS A 60 -26.44 5.81 3.73
N VAL A 61 -25.30 5.79 4.40
CA VAL A 61 -25.06 4.91 5.54
C VAL A 61 -25.95 5.31 6.71
N VAL A 62 -26.59 4.32 7.31
CA VAL A 62 -27.42 4.49 8.52
C VAL A 62 -26.60 4.15 9.77
N GLY A 63 -27.03 4.62 10.93
CA GLY A 63 -26.41 4.27 12.22
C GLY A 63 -26.49 2.78 12.49
N ILE A 64 -25.63 2.27 13.39
CA ILE A 64 -25.49 0.83 13.68
C ILE A 64 -26.82 0.22 14.19
N SER A 65 -27.62 0.97 14.94
CA SER A 65 -28.95 0.52 15.41
C SER A 65 -29.89 0.25 14.26
N ASP A 66 -29.91 1.17 13.28
CA ASP A 66 -30.81 1.08 12.12
C ASP A 66 -30.32 0.02 11.12
N TYR A 67 -29.00 -0.15 11.03
CA TYR A 67 -28.42 -1.26 10.28
C TYR A 67 -28.95 -2.62 10.78
N PHE A 68 -28.92 -2.88 12.08
CA PHE A 68 -29.41 -4.13 12.65
C PHE A 68 -30.96 -4.26 12.62
N ARG A 69 -31.69 -3.17 12.43
CA ARG A 69 -33.14 -3.18 12.15
C ARG A 69 -33.46 -3.48 10.70
N GLY A 70 -32.46 -3.66 9.84
CA GLY A 70 -32.65 -3.93 8.42
C GLY A 70 -33.02 -2.69 7.60
N LEU A 71 -32.77 -1.48 8.11
CA LEU A 71 -33.06 -0.21 7.42
C LEU A 71 -31.93 0.23 6.48
N TYR A 72 -30.86 -0.55 6.36
CA TYR A 72 -29.77 -0.31 5.42
C TYR A 72 -30.17 -0.77 4.02
N GLU A 73 -30.22 0.18 3.07
CA GLU A 73 -30.39 -0.14 1.66
C GLU A 73 -29.02 -0.21 0.97
N PRO A 74 -28.67 -1.34 0.32
CA PRO A 74 -27.44 -1.44 -0.44
C PRO A 74 -27.36 -0.35 -1.50
N PHE A 75 -26.20 0.30 -1.59
CA PHE A 75 -25.97 1.32 -2.60
C PHE A 75 -25.96 0.69 -4.00
N TYR A 76 -26.96 0.99 -4.81
CA TYR A 76 -27.25 0.31 -6.08
C TYR A 76 -26.15 0.38 -7.15
N ARG A 77 -25.26 1.38 -7.09
CA ARG A 77 -24.10 1.52 -7.99
C ARG A 77 -22.92 0.63 -7.58
N VAL A 78 -22.88 0.20 -6.33
CA VAL A 78 -21.88 -0.73 -5.81
C VAL A 78 -22.64 -1.95 -5.35
N LYS A 79 -22.45 -3.09 -6.03
CA LYS A 79 -23.06 -4.36 -5.64
C LYS A 79 -22.53 -4.80 -4.28
N SER A 80 -22.85 -4.11 -3.21
CA SER A 80 -22.42 -4.27 -1.82
C SER A 80 -20.92 -4.07 -1.58
N PHE A 81 -20.56 -3.11 -0.73
CA PHE A 81 -19.28 -3.14 -0.02
C PHE A 81 -19.24 -4.36 0.91
N GLU A 82 -18.05 -4.74 1.32
CA GLU A 82 -17.83 -5.82 2.27
C GLU A 82 -18.59 -5.54 3.58
N GLU A 83 -19.22 -6.57 4.14
CA GLU A 83 -20.07 -6.47 5.32
C GLU A 83 -19.37 -5.78 6.51
N GLY A 84 -18.11 -6.14 6.78
CA GLY A 84 -17.34 -5.50 7.85
C GLY A 84 -17.13 -4.02 7.62
N PHE A 85 -16.94 -3.60 6.36
CA PHE A 85 -16.81 -2.18 6.04
C PHE A 85 -18.14 -1.44 6.22
N VAL A 86 -19.27 -2.07 5.89
CA VAL A 86 -20.61 -1.49 6.12
C VAL A 86 -20.88 -1.32 7.61
N ILE A 87 -20.61 -2.36 8.43
CA ILE A 87 -20.73 -2.30 9.88
C ILE A 87 -19.82 -1.20 10.46
N PHE A 88 -18.58 -1.16 10.04
CA PHE A 88 -17.61 -0.12 10.45
C PHE A 88 -18.13 1.29 10.12
N SER A 89 -18.62 1.50 8.90
CA SER A 89 -19.19 2.78 8.46
C SER A 89 -20.42 3.16 9.30
N SER A 90 -21.29 2.18 9.61
CA SER A 90 -22.49 2.38 10.43
C SER A 90 -22.15 2.74 11.89
N ILE A 91 -21.05 2.18 12.43
CA ILE A 91 -20.55 2.58 13.77
C ILE A 91 -20.09 4.04 13.73
N ILE A 92 -19.31 4.43 12.72
CA ILE A 92 -18.87 5.83 12.57
C ILE A 92 -20.09 6.75 12.40
N ARG A 93 -21.07 6.36 11.59
CA ARG A 93 -22.31 7.13 11.37
C ARG A 93 -23.08 7.38 12.66
N SER A 94 -23.04 6.43 13.60
CA SER A 94 -23.72 6.56 14.89
C SER A 94 -23.13 7.64 15.81
N ILE A 95 -21.86 8.00 15.61
CA ILE A 95 -21.16 9.03 16.39
C ILE A 95 -20.88 10.30 15.59
N ASP A 96 -21.21 10.29 14.28
CA ASP A 96 -20.98 11.42 13.40
C ASP A 96 -22.12 12.45 13.51
N PHE A 97 -21.84 13.57 14.18
CA PHE A 97 -22.77 14.70 14.32
C PHE A 97 -22.66 15.70 13.16
N THR A 98 -21.69 15.56 12.28
CA THR A 98 -21.53 16.43 11.10
C THR A 98 -22.42 15.99 9.95
N HIS A 99 -22.85 14.73 9.97
CA HIS A 99 -23.61 14.06 8.92
C HIS A 99 -22.98 14.15 7.52
N GLY A 100 -21.65 14.38 7.47
CA GLY A 100 -20.88 14.53 6.23
C GLY A 100 -19.79 13.47 6.03
N PRO A 101 -19.28 13.31 4.79
CA PRO A 101 -18.26 12.31 4.47
C PRO A 101 -16.89 12.63 5.09
N TYR A 102 -16.64 13.89 5.47
CA TYR A 102 -15.32 14.32 5.95
C TYR A 102 -14.94 13.69 7.30
N PHE A 103 -15.90 13.58 8.22
CA PHE A 103 -15.66 12.89 9.49
C PHE A 103 -15.30 11.42 9.27
N PHE A 104 -15.97 10.77 8.33
CA PHE A 104 -15.67 9.40 7.94
C PHE A 104 -14.25 9.26 7.37
N MET A 105 -13.85 10.13 6.45
CA MET A 105 -12.51 10.15 5.88
C MET A 105 -11.44 10.43 6.92
N PHE A 106 -11.71 11.36 7.85
CA PHE A 106 -10.84 11.63 9.00
C PHE A 106 -10.61 10.37 9.85
N VAL A 107 -11.68 9.64 10.19
CA VAL A 107 -11.57 8.43 11.02
C VAL A 107 -10.78 7.33 10.31
N ILE A 108 -11.02 7.13 9.01
CA ILE A 108 -10.25 6.16 8.22
C ILE A 108 -8.77 6.53 8.21
N ALA A 109 -8.44 7.78 7.90
CA ALA A 109 -7.06 8.26 7.89
C ALA A 109 -6.42 8.10 9.28
N LEU A 110 -7.13 8.49 10.34
CA LEU A 110 -6.64 8.36 11.73
C LEU A 110 -6.29 6.92 12.08
N LEU A 111 -7.17 5.96 11.78
CA LEU A 111 -6.93 4.55 12.06
C LEU A 111 -5.80 4.00 11.20
N THR A 112 -5.78 4.30 9.91
CA THR A 112 -4.72 3.85 9.00
C THR A 112 -3.35 4.31 9.48
N PHE A 113 -3.18 5.62 9.75
CA PHE A 113 -1.90 6.17 10.20
C PHE A 113 -1.50 5.69 11.60
N SER A 114 -2.48 5.56 12.53
CA SER A 114 -2.22 5.09 13.89
C SER A 114 -1.76 3.64 13.95
N ILE A 115 -2.14 2.82 12.96
CA ILE A 115 -1.73 1.42 12.88
C ILE A 115 -0.46 1.27 12.04
N PHE A 116 -0.39 1.93 10.89
CA PHE A 116 0.66 1.75 9.90
C PHE A 116 2.01 2.32 10.37
N LEU A 117 2.04 3.60 10.81
CA LEU A 117 3.30 4.26 11.16
C LEU A 117 4.04 3.62 12.37
N PRO A 118 3.34 3.28 13.48
CA PRO A 118 4.00 2.55 14.57
C PRO A 118 4.51 1.17 14.16
N SER A 119 3.84 0.51 13.20
CA SER A 119 4.29 -0.78 12.70
C SER A 119 5.62 -0.68 11.96
N LEU A 120 5.82 0.35 11.15
CA LEU A 120 7.10 0.58 10.47
C LEU A 120 8.27 0.75 11.43
N LYS A 121 8.06 1.39 12.59
CA LYS A 121 9.11 1.57 13.61
C LYS A 121 9.62 0.25 14.20
N GLU A 122 8.79 -0.79 14.19
CA GLU A 122 9.21 -2.13 14.64
C GLU A 122 10.05 -2.84 13.57
N TYR A 123 9.82 -2.52 12.29
CA TYR A 123 10.42 -3.25 11.18
C TYR A 123 11.74 -2.67 10.69
N THR A 124 11.93 -1.38 10.83
CA THR A 124 13.18 -0.73 10.41
C THR A 124 13.56 0.42 11.33
N PRO A 125 14.85 0.57 11.68
CA PRO A 125 15.34 1.77 12.36
C PRO A 125 15.33 3.02 11.46
N TYR A 126 15.24 2.84 10.14
CA TYR A 126 15.28 3.88 9.11
C TYR A 126 13.88 4.23 8.61
N VAL A 127 13.00 4.60 9.53
CA VAL A 127 11.55 4.77 9.28
C VAL A 127 11.26 5.82 8.22
N TYR A 128 11.99 6.93 8.26
CA TYR A 128 11.72 8.06 7.36
C TYR A 128 12.25 7.81 5.94
N LEU A 129 13.30 6.99 5.78
CA LEU A 129 13.70 6.48 4.47
C LEU A 129 12.61 5.58 3.88
N ALA A 130 11.99 4.72 4.71
CA ALA A 130 10.86 3.90 4.27
C ALA A 130 9.65 4.77 3.88
N ILE A 131 9.31 5.78 4.70
CA ILE A 131 8.19 6.70 4.40
C ILE A 131 8.48 7.57 3.17
N LEU A 132 9.72 8.00 2.93
CA LEU A 132 10.09 8.74 1.71
C LEU A 132 9.74 7.93 0.46
N PHE A 133 10.02 6.63 0.47
CA PHE A 133 9.64 5.76 -0.64
C PHE A 133 8.11 5.56 -0.73
N TYR A 134 7.43 5.49 0.42
CA TYR A 134 5.96 5.45 0.48
C TYR A 134 5.31 6.65 -0.19
N MET A 135 5.84 7.85 0.01
CA MET A 135 5.34 9.09 -0.61
C MET A 135 5.25 8.98 -2.14
N TYR A 136 6.19 8.29 -2.76
CA TYR A 136 6.19 8.05 -4.21
C TYR A 136 5.26 6.90 -4.63
N LYS A 137 5.34 5.76 -3.92
CA LYS A 137 4.71 4.52 -4.42
C LYS A 137 3.25 4.38 -4.04
N ALA A 138 2.83 4.92 -2.89
CA ALA A 138 1.58 4.48 -2.32
C ALA A 138 0.76 5.58 -1.62
N TYR A 139 1.36 6.64 -1.11
CA TYR A 139 0.67 7.62 -0.27
C TYR A 139 -0.63 8.14 -0.89
N PHE A 140 -0.58 8.66 -2.12
CA PHE A 140 -1.79 9.16 -2.76
C PHE A 140 -2.76 8.04 -3.13
N TRP A 141 -2.24 6.90 -3.56
CA TRP A 141 -3.06 5.78 -3.96
C TRP A 141 -3.77 5.14 -2.76
N HIS A 142 -3.05 4.89 -1.67
CA HIS A 142 -3.63 4.29 -0.47
C HIS A 142 -4.49 5.27 0.32
N ASP A 143 -3.93 6.44 0.67
CA ASP A 143 -4.55 7.32 1.64
C ASP A 143 -5.56 8.30 1.00
N PHE A 144 -5.49 8.52 -0.32
CA PHE A 144 -6.45 9.38 -1.03
C PHE A 144 -7.52 8.60 -1.78
N THR A 145 -7.17 7.45 -2.38
CA THR A 145 -8.08 6.71 -3.28
C THR A 145 -8.62 5.44 -2.65
N LEU A 146 -7.76 4.51 -2.22
CA LEU A 146 -8.15 3.16 -1.81
C LEU A 146 -8.44 3.04 -0.31
N SER A 147 -9.30 3.89 0.26
CA SER A 147 -9.54 4.01 1.70
C SER A 147 -9.83 2.66 2.42
N ARG A 148 -10.63 1.77 1.83
CA ARG A 148 -10.89 0.42 2.37
C ARG A 148 -9.66 -0.47 2.36
N GLN A 149 -8.95 -0.46 1.24
CA GLN A 149 -7.74 -1.26 1.07
C GLN A 149 -6.61 -0.73 1.97
N ALA A 150 -6.49 0.59 2.13
CA ALA A 150 -5.49 1.21 3.00
C ALA A 150 -5.62 0.74 4.45
N LEU A 151 -6.84 0.69 4.99
CA LEU A 151 -7.07 0.16 6.34
C LEU A 151 -6.71 -1.33 6.42
N SER A 152 -7.05 -2.12 5.40
CA SER A 152 -6.67 -3.53 5.32
C SER A 152 -5.15 -3.72 5.22
N ILE A 153 -4.44 -2.87 4.45
CA ILE A 153 -2.97 -2.84 4.37
C ILE A 153 -2.34 -2.48 5.72
N ALA A 154 -2.92 -1.53 6.45
CA ALA A 154 -2.43 -1.15 7.77
C ALA A 154 -2.54 -2.32 8.76
N LEU A 155 -3.69 -3.02 8.78
CA LEU A 155 -3.89 -4.22 9.60
C LEU A 155 -2.93 -5.36 9.22
N PHE A 156 -2.73 -5.60 7.93
CA PHE A 156 -1.74 -6.55 7.44
C PHE A 156 -0.34 -6.17 7.91
N THR A 157 0.07 -4.93 7.68
CA THR A 157 1.39 -4.44 8.10
C THR A 157 1.58 -4.64 9.61
N PHE A 158 0.59 -4.30 10.41
CA PHE A 158 0.61 -4.54 11.86
C PHE A 158 0.73 -6.03 12.20
N SER A 159 0.09 -6.91 11.44
CA SER A 159 0.04 -8.36 11.71
C SER A 159 1.36 -9.09 11.45
N ILE A 160 2.25 -8.55 10.60
CA ILE A 160 3.54 -9.17 10.23
C ILE A 160 4.39 -9.51 11.47
N ARG A 161 4.34 -8.69 12.53
CA ARG A 161 5.04 -8.96 13.80
C ARG A 161 4.68 -10.29 14.42
N TYR A 162 3.43 -10.72 14.25
CA TYR A 162 2.96 -12.01 14.80
C TYR A 162 3.47 -13.21 14.03
N VAL A 163 3.79 -13.05 12.73
CA VAL A 163 4.49 -14.09 11.96
C VAL A 163 5.89 -14.31 12.55
N LYS A 164 6.64 -13.21 12.82
CA LYS A 164 7.96 -13.29 13.45
C LYS A 164 7.93 -13.97 14.82
N ARG A 165 6.89 -13.65 15.61
CA ARG A 165 6.66 -14.20 16.97
C ARG A 165 6.02 -15.60 16.95
N LYS A 166 5.76 -16.19 15.77
CA LYS A 166 5.06 -17.48 15.57
C LYS A 166 3.65 -17.52 16.20
N GLN A 167 3.00 -16.37 16.34
CA GLN A 167 1.63 -16.21 16.85
C GLN A 167 0.65 -16.13 15.68
N TYR A 168 0.60 -17.19 14.87
CA TYR A 168 -0.12 -17.20 13.58
C TYR A 168 -1.62 -16.91 13.74
N TRP A 169 -2.24 -17.32 14.84
CA TRP A 169 -3.65 -17.05 15.08
C TRP A 169 -3.95 -15.53 15.14
N LYS A 170 -3.06 -14.72 15.75
CA LYS A 170 -3.22 -13.27 15.80
C LYS A 170 -3.07 -12.64 14.40
N TYR A 171 -2.13 -13.16 13.61
CA TYR A 171 -1.99 -12.77 12.23
C TYR A 171 -3.28 -13.06 11.45
N ILE A 172 -3.81 -14.28 11.57
CA ILE A 172 -5.03 -14.72 10.88
C ILE A 172 -6.22 -13.84 11.27
N VAL A 173 -6.46 -13.62 12.57
CA VAL A 173 -7.59 -12.78 13.04
C VAL A 173 -7.51 -11.37 12.48
N LEU A 174 -6.34 -10.72 12.52
CA LEU A 174 -6.18 -9.36 11.99
C LEU A 174 -6.41 -9.32 10.46
N ASN A 175 -5.94 -10.32 9.73
CA ASN A 175 -6.17 -10.38 8.28
C ASN A 175 -7.63 -10.76 7.95
N LEU A 176 -8.34 -11.53 8.77
CA LEU A 176 -9.79 -11.74 8.62
C LEU A 176 -10.56 -10.42 8.81
N ILE A 177 -10.17 -9.59 9.77
CA ILE A 177 -10.71 -8.23 9.89
C ILE A 177 -10.37 -7.42 8.63
N GLY A 178 -9.14 -7.49 8.12
CA GLY A 178 -8.75 -6.85 6.86
C GLY A 178 -9.59 -7.32 5.66
N ILE A 179 -9.89 -8.62 5.55
CA ILE A 179 -10.74 -9.19 4.50
C ILE A 179 -12.17 -8.66 4.61
N SER A 180 -12.69 -8.50 5.82
CA SER A 180 -14.03 -7.93 6.01
C SER A 180 -14.11 -6.44 5.62
N MET A 181 -12.97 -5.73 5.56
CA MET A 181 -12.87 -4.37 5.04
C MET A 181 -12.67 -4.36 3.52
N HIS A 182 -11.89 -5.32 2.99
CA HIS A 182 -11.60 -5.44 1.56
C HIS A 182 -11.25 -6.86 1.15
N HIS A 183 -12.12 -7.51 0.38
CA HIS A 183 -12.02 -8.95 0.04
C HIS A 183 -10.67 -9.37 -0.56
N SER A 184 -10.00 -8.50 -1.35
CA SER A 184 -8.71 -8.84 -1.96
C SER A 184 -7.62 -9.18 -0.93
N ALA A 185 -7.78 -8.81 0.35
CA ALA A 185 -6.87 -9.17 1.44
C ALA A 185 -6.81 -10.69 1.71
N ILE A 186 -7.70 -11.50 1.13
CA ILE A 186 -7.68 -12.96 1.27
C ILE A 186 -6.34 -13.57 0.84
N ILE A 187 -5.64 -12.94 -0.12
CA ILE A 187 -4.31 -13.35 -0.58
C ILE A 187 -3.26 -13.37 0.56
N LEU A 188 -3.51 -12.63 1.62
CA LEU A 188 -2.58 -12.50 2.73
C LEU A 188 -2.62 -13.69 3.69
N LEU A 189 -3.76 -14.39 3.80
CA LEU A 189 -3.91 -15.47 4.80
C LEU A 189 -2.85 -16.57 4.69
N PRO A 190 -2.53 -17.13 3.51
CA PRO A 190 -1.56 -18.22 3.41
C PRO A 190 -0.12 -17.78 3.67
N LEU A 191 0.18 -16.47 3.66
CA LEU A 191 1.54 -15.98 3.75
C LEU A 191 2.19 -16.30 5.10
N CYS A 192 1.45 -16.36 6.19
CA CYS A 192 1.99 -16.66 7.51
C CYS A 192 2.78 -17.99 7.58
N PHE A 193 2.45 -18.95 6.71
CA PHE A 193 3.08 -20.27 6.74
C PHE A 193 4.50 -20.28 6.16
N PHE A 194 4.85 -19.32 5.29
CA PHE A 194 6.16 -19.33 4.64
C PHE A 194 7.00 -18.05 4.82
N LEU A 195 6.39 -16.93 5.24
CA LEU A 195 7.11 -15.66 5.36
C LEU A 195 8.33 -15.72 6.28
N ASN A 196 8.27 -16.53 7.34
CA ASN A 196 9.38 -16.65 8.30
C ASN A 196 10.46 -17.66 7.88
N HIS A 197 10.33 -18.32 6.73
CA HIS A 197 11.29 -19.27 6.24
C HIS A 197 12.42 -18.61 5.45
N LYS A 198 13.64 -19.17 5.55
CA LYS A 198 14.75 -18.74 4.72
C LYS A 198 14.67 -19.47 3.37
N LEU A 199 14.24 -18.75 2.33
CA LEU A 199 14.20 -19.30 0.97
C LEU A 199 15.62 -19.49 0.43
N SER A 200 15.86 -20.62 -0.25
CA SER A 200 17.12 -20.83 -0.95
C SER A 200 17.23 -19.94 -2.20
N ILE A 201 18.43 -19.57 -2.60
CA ILE A 201 18.65 -18.81 -3.85
C ILE A 201 18.08 -19.58 -5.05
N ARG A 202 18.21 -20.91 -5.06
CA ARG A 202 17.62 -21.77 -6.11
C ARG A 202 16.10 -21.61 -6.17
N THR A 203 15.41 -21.61 -5.02
CA THR A 203 13.95 -21.42 -4.95
C THR A 203 13.57 -20.03 -5.48
N ILE A 204 14.31 -19.00 -5.13
CA ILE A 204 14.05 -17.63 -5.61
C ILE A 204 14.21 -17.54 -7.12
N ILE A 205 15.28 -18.11 -7.69
CA ILE A 205 15.50 -18.13 -9.14
C ILE A 205 14.37 -18.87 -9.84
N ILE A 206 13.99 -20.05 -9.36
CA ILE A 206 12.88 -20.83 -9.94
C ILE A 206 11.58 -20.00 -9.89
N THR A 207 11.27 -19.39 -8.74
CA THR A 207 10.05 -18.55 -8.60
C THR A 207 10.04 -17.40 -9.59
N MET A 208 11.15 -16.68 -9.75
CA MET A 208 11.24 -15.57 -10.71
C MET A 208 11.20 -16.07 -12.17
N SER A 209 11.83 -17.21 -12.48
CA SER A 209 11.76 -17.82 -13.82
C SER A 209 10.33 -18.23 -14.18
N VAL A 210 9.59 -18.81 -13.23
CA VAL A 210 8.18 -19.13 -13.41
C VAL A 210 7.34 -17.86 -13.62
N ALA A 211 7.62 -16.78 -12.88
CA ALA A 211 6.93 -15.52 -13.08
C ALA A 211 7.13 -14.95 -14.49
N VAL A 212 8.38 -14.97 -15.00
CA VAL A 212 8.69 -14.54 -16.36
C VAL A 212 8.00 -15.45 -17.39
N PHE A 213 8.04 -16.75 -17.22
CA PHE A 213 7.34 -17.68 -18.09
C PHE A 213 5.84 -17.39 -18.14
N LEU A 214 5.20 -17.21 -16.96
CA LEU A 214 3.78 -16.87 -16.87
C LEU A 214 3.47 -15.51 -17.52
N SER A 215 4.37 -14.53 -17.47
CA SER A 215 4.14 -13.23 -18.13
C SER A 215 4.09 -13.36 -19.66
N VAL A 216 4.85 -14.30 -20.23
CA VAL A 216 4.88 -14.54 -21.68
C VAL A 216 3.62 -15.28 -22.15
N ILE A 217 3.19 -16.32 -21.41
CA ILE A 217 2.03 -17.13 -21.78
C ILE A 217 0.70 -16.60 -21.20
N GLY A 218 0.76 -15.69 -20.24
CA GLY A 218 -0.40 -15.23 -19.47
C GLY A 218 -1.51 -14.64 -20.33
N THR A 219 -1.17 -13.89 -21.38
CA THR A 219 -2.16 -13.37 -22.34
C THR A 219 -2.90 -14.46 -23.10
N HIS A 220 -2.22 -15.55 -23.49
CA HIS A 220 -2.83 -16.69 -24.16
C HIS A 220 -3.69 -17.50 -23.21
N LEU A 221 -3.21 -17.78 -21.99
CA LEU A 221 -4.00 -18.45 -20.94
C LEU A 221 -5.26 -17.65 -20.61
N PHE A 222 -5.12 -16.33 -20.51
CA PHE A 222 -6.26 -15.47 -20.22
C PHE A 222 -7.30 -15.48 -21.34
N SER A 223 -6.89 -15.39 -22.62
CA SER A 223 -7.82 -15.49 -23.75
C SER A 223 -8.57 -16.83 -23.77
N LEU A 224 -7.89 -17.93 -23.41
CA LEU A 224 -8.49 -19.24 -23.25
C LEU A 224 -9.50 -19.26 -22.08
N CYS A 225 -9.15 -18.68 -20.93
CA CYS A 225 -10.07 -18.56 -19.80
C CYS A 225 -11.31 -17.72 -20.15
N MET A 226 -11.14 -16.64 -20.93
CA MET A 226 -12.26 -15.82 -21.39
C MET A 226 -13.18 -16.58 -22.33
N SER A 227 -12.65 -17.32 -23.30
CA SER A 227 -13.48 -18.14 -24.19
C SER A 227 -14.28 -19.24 -23.45
N LEU A 228 -13.67 -19.82 -22.41
CA LEU A 228 -14.37 -20.73 -21.50
C LEU A 228 -15.43 -20.04 -20.65
N ALA A 229 -15.17 -18.82 -20.17
CA ALA A 229 -16.12 -18.05 -19.39
C ALA A 229 -17.33 -17.56 -20.21
N GLU A 230 -17.14 -17.29 -21.50
CA GLU A 230 -18.21 -17.00 -22.44
C GLU A 230 -19.18 -18.20 -22.55
N THR A 231 -18.65 -19.42 -22.61
CA THR A 231 -19.48 -20.63 -22.67
C THR A 231 -20.33 -20.88 -21.42
N VAL A 232 -19.93 -20.29 -20.27
CA VAL A 232 -20.58 -20.42 -18.96
C VAL A 232 -21.38 -19.17 -18.58
N GLY A 233 -21.43 -18.15 -19.44
CA GLY A 233 -22.20 -16.92 -19.20
C GLY A 233 -21.58 -15.97 -18.11
N LEU A 234 -20.27 -16.08 -17.88
CA LEU A 234 -19.52 -15.26 -16.91
C LEU A 234 -18.71 -14.15 -17.56
N SER A 235 -18.79 -13.99 -18.89
CA SER A 235 -17.99 -13.05 -19.69
C SER A 235 -18.10 -11.60 -19.22
N ASP A 236 -19.32 -11.12 -18.94
CA ASP A 236 -19.55 -9.71 -18.56
C ASP A 236 -18.89 -9.33 -17.24
N ARG A 237 -18.78 -10.27 -16.31
CA ARG A 237 -18.07 -10.04 -15.03
C ARG A 237 -16.57 -10.03 -15.21
N LEU A 238 -16.04 -10.85 -16.11
CA LEU A 238 -14.61 -10.93 -16.39
C LEU A 238 -14.15 -9.83 -17.33
N ALA A 239 -14.97 -9.39 -18.28
CA ALA A 239 -14.68 -8.32 -19.21
C ALA A 239 -14.31 -7.01 -18.48
N PHE A 240 -14.93 -6.73 -17.35
CA PHE A 240 -14.58 -5.56 -16.51
C PHE A 240 -13.12 -5.61 -15.96
N TYR A 241 -12.55 -6.80 -15.86
CA TYR A 241 -11.20 -7.02 -15.36
C TYR A 241 -10.16 -7.22 -16.47
N THR A 242 -10.57 -7.11 -17.73
CA THR A 242 -9.73 -7.39 -18.90
C THR A 242 -8.97 -6.21 -19.46
N SER A 243 -9.04 -5.04 -18.81
CA SER A 243 -8.21 -3.91 -19.23
C SER A 243 -6.73 -4.34 -19.26
N LYS A 244 -6.10 -4.18 -20.44
CA LYS A 244 -4.69 -4.51 -20.62
C LYS A 244 -3.87 -3.58 -19.75
N GLY A 245 -3.23 -4.13 -18.74
CA GLY A 245 -2.25 -3.42 -17.94
C GLY A 245 -1.08 -2.96 -18.84
N THR A 246 -0.63 -1.73 -18.66
CA THR A 246 0.59 -1.27 -19.30
C THR A 246 1.79 -1.70 -18.48
N ILE A 247 2.67 -2.48 -19.12
CA ILE A 247 3.94 -2.87 -18.49
C ILE A 247 4.80 -1.62 -18.32
N ASN A 248 5.08 -1.25 -17.06
CA ASN A 248 6.03 -0.18 -16.78
C ASN A 248 7.44 -0.77 -16.60
N PRO A 249 8.40 -0.53 -17.55
CA PRO A 249 9.75 -1.08 -17.45
C PRO A 249 10.49 -0.70 -16.18
N LEU A 250 10.20 0.47 -15.59
CA LEU A 250 10.81 0.92 -14.34
C LEU A 250 10.50 -0.02 -13.18
N ASN A 251 9.33 -0.65 -13.14
CA ASN A 251 9.00 -1.62 -12.09
C ASN A 251 9.92 -2.85 -12.14
N PHE A 252 10.29 -3.32 -13.35
CA PHE A 252 11.22 -4.44 -13.49
C PHE A 252 12.62 -4.07 -13.04
N ILE A 253 13.10 -2.87 -13.41
CA ILE A 253 14.40 -2.37 -12.98
C ILE A 253 14.46 -2.27 -11.45
N GLU A 254 13.43 -1.70 -10.82
CA GLU A 254 13.34 -1.64 -9.34
C GLU A 254 13.39 -3.03 -8.71
N ILE A 255 12.57 -3.95 -9.20
CA ILE A 255 12.54 -5.34 -8.69
C ILE A 255 13.93 -5.95 -8.79
N PHE A 256 14.59 -5.82 -9.94
CA PHE A 256 15.90 -6.40 -10.18
C PHE A 256 16.97 -5.81 -9.26
N VAL A 257 17.01 -4.49 -9.14
CA VAL A 257 17.99 -3.79 -8.29
C VAL A 257 17.79 -4.15 -6.82
N ILE A 258 16.55 -4.12 -6.33
CA ILE A 258 16.26 -4.43 -4.93
C ILE A 258 16.58 -5.91 -4.64
N LEU A 259 16.16 -6.83 -5.51
CA LEU A 259 16.41 -8.25 -5.33
C LEU A 259 17.92 -8.56 -5.38
N PHE A 260 18.64 -7.98 -6.34
CA PHE A 260 20.09 -8.11 -6.45
C PHE A 260 20.80 -7.64 -5.18
N CYS A 261 20.50 -6.42 -4.72
CA CYS A 261 21.11 -5.88 -3.50
C CYS A 261 20.74 -6.70 -2.25
N ALA A 262 19.48 -7.11 -2.13
CA ALA A 262 19.02 -7.92 -1.00
C ALA A 262 19.72 -9.29 -0.94
N LEU A 263 19.91 -9.94 -2.09
CA LEU A 263 20.58 -11.24 -2.16
C LEU A 263 22.10 -11.12 -2.02
N PHE A 264 22.71 -10.08 -2.59
CA PHE A 264 24.16 -9.85 -2.51
C PHE A 264 24.62 -9.58 -1.07
N TYR A 265 23.85 -8.78 -0.32
CA TYR A 265 24.16 -8.48 1.07
C TYR A 265 23.33 -9.31 2.08
N ARG A 266 22.78 -10.43 1.66
CA ARG A 266 21.83 -11.23 2.42
C ARG A 266 22.34 -11.60 3.81
N ASN A 267 23.53 -12.16 3.92
CA ASN A 267 24.11 -12.60 5.21
C ASN A 267 24.24 -11.41 6.19
N TYR A 268 24.65 -10.26 5.67
CA TYR A 268 24.75 -9.04 6.46
C TYR A 268 23.42 -8.57 7.00
N TYR A 269 22.37 -8.53 6.15
CA TYR A 269 21.04 -8.10 6.59
C TYR A 269 20.37 -9.12 7.52
N GLU A 270 20.57 -10.41 7.31
CA GLU A 270 20.04 -11.46 8.20
C GLU A 270 20.59 -11.34 9.62
N GLU A 271 21.86 -10.91 9.76
CA GLU A 271 22.49 -10.67 11.06
C GLU A 271 21.98 -9.40 11.75
N LYS A 272 21.75 -8.32 11.00
CA LYS A 272 21.42 -7.00 11.54
C LYS A 272 19.94 -6.75 11.70
N GLU A 273 19.12 -7.30 10.80
CA GLU A 273 17.71 -6.98 10.69
C GLU A 273 16.83 -8.22 10.92
N PRO A 274 16.17 -8.32 12.07
CA PRO A 274 15.42 -9.51 12.46
C PRO A 274 14.23 -9.82 11.55
N TYR A 275 13.72 -8.83 10.84
CA TYR A 275 12.58 -8.96 9.91
C TYR A 275 13.00 -9.14 8.45
N PHE A 276 14.31 -9.13 8.14
CA PHE A 276 14.81 -9.13 6.76
C PHE A 276 14.22 -10.26 5.90
N ASN A 277 14.26 -11.51 6.37
CA ASN A 277 13.74 -12.64 5.59
C ASN A 277 12.23 -12.55 5.33
N ILE A 278 11.46 -12.01 6.28
CA ILE A 278 10.02 -11.80 6.11
C ILE A 278 9.76 -10.80 4.99
N PHE A 279 10.46 -9.66 5.01
CA PHE A 279 10.29 -8.63 3.98
C PHE A 279 10.88 -9.03 2.63
N LEU A 280 11.97 -9.82 2.61
CA LEU A 280 12.48 -10.41 1.38
C LEU A 280 11.44 -11.37 0.75
N ASN A 281 10.80 -12.22 1.55
CA ASN A 281 9.79 -13.15 1.07
C ASN A 281 8.53 -12.41 0.58
N LEU A 282 8.07 -11.38 1.29
CA LEU A 282 6.99 -10.50 0.84
C LEU A 282 7.35 -9.81 -0.48
N PHE A 283 8.58 -9.35 -0.61
CA PHE A 283 9.07 -8.73 -1.84
C PHE A 283 9.10 -9.72 -3.00
N ILE A 284 9.50 -10.97 -2.77
CA ILE A 284 9.49 -12.03 -3.79
C ILE A 284 8.05 -12.32 -4.24
N VAL A 285 7.08 -12.40 -3.31
CA VAL A 285 5.67 -12.57 -3.65
C VAL A 285 5.17 -11.39 -4.48
N SER A 286 5.46 -10.17 -4.06
CA SER A 286 5.10 -8.96 -4.81
C SER A 286 5.70 -8.98 -6.22
N SER A 287 7.00 -9.30 -6.32
CA SER A 287 7.72 -9.37 -7.59
C SER A 287 7.13 -10.42 -8.52
N PHE A 288 6.79 -11.59 -7.97
CA PHE A 288 6.10 -12.65 -8.71
C PHE A 288 4.78 -12.14 -9.29
N LEU A 289 3.93 -11.50 -8.47
CA LEU A 289 2.64 -10.97 -8.91
C LEU A 289 2.80 -9.89 -9.97
N VAL A 290 3.74 -8.95 -9.78
CA VAL A 290 3.99 -7.86 -10.73
C VAL A 290 4.49 -8.39 -12.06
N ILE A 291 5.36 -9.40 -12.08
CA ILE A 291 5.93 -9.96 -13.31
C ILE A 291 4.92 -10.89 -13.98
N ALA A 292 4.42 -11.90 -13.26
CA ALA A 292 3.56 -12.94 -13.83
C ALA A 292 2.24 -12.37 -14.38
N PHE A 293 1.69 -11.34 -13.73
CA PHE A 293 0.41 -10.74 -14.09
C PHE A 293 0.53 -9.30 -14.61
N SER A 294 1.68 -8.96 -15.18
CA SER A 294 1.98 -7.61 -15.70
C SER A 294 0.98 -7.12 -16.75
N SER A 295 0.34 -8.04 -17.48
CA SER A 295 -0.65 -7.71 -18.52
C SER A 295 -2.07 -7.51 -17.98
N PHE A 296 -2.30 -7.67 -16.67
CA PHE A 296 -3.64 -7.62 -16.07
C PHE A 296 -3.73 -6.56 -14.99
N GLU A 297 -4.55 -5.55 -15.22
CA GLU A 297 -4.71 -4.42 -14.29
C GLU A 297 -5.28 -4.83 -12.94
N VAL A 298 -6.17 -5.81 -12.91
CA VAL A 298 -6.79 -6.30 -11.68
C VAL A 298 -5.76 -6.78 -10.65
N PHE A 299 -4.70 -7.42 -11.11
CA PHE A 299 -3.63 -7.90 -10.25
C PHE A 299 -2.74 -6.78 -9.71
N ALA A 300 -2.80 -5.59 -10.32
CA ALA A 300 -2.12 -4.41 -9.79
C ALA A 300 -2.61 -4.05 -8.37
N ARG A 301 -3.87 -4.33 -8.05
CA ARG A 301 -4.42 -4.09 -6.69
C ARG A 301 -3.82 -5.01 -5.63
N PHE A 302 -3.46 -6.23 -5.99
CA PHE A 302 -2.83 -7.17 -5.05
C PHE A 302 -1.41 -6.76 -4.64
N LYS A 303 -0.64 -6.16 -5.55
CA LYS A 303 0.72 -5.69 -5.25
C LYS A 303 0.76 -4.61 -4.17
N GLU A 304 -0.33 -3.84 -4.04
CA GLU A 304 -0.42 -2.73 -3.08
C GLU A 304 -0.25 -3.19 -1.63
N TYR A 305 -0.69 -4.41 -1.29
CA TYR A 305 -0.45 -4.99 0.03
C TYR A 305 1.03 -5.16 0.38
N PHE A 306 1.88 -5.29 -0.64
CA PHE A 306 3.30 -5.62 -0.48
C PHE A 306 4.21 -4.39 -0.57
N VAL A 307 3.68 -3.19 -0.74
CA VAL A 307 4.48 -1.96 -0.81
C VAL A 307 5.37 -1.79 0.43
N VAL A 308 4.90 -2.24 1.59
CA VAL A 308 5.70 -2.23 2.82
C VAL A 308 7.03 -2.99 2.68
N ALA A 309 7.08 -4.04 1.86
CA ALA A 309 8.32 -4.77 1.63
C ALA A 309 9.35 -3.93 0.85
N TYR A 310 8.91 -3.20 -0.17
CA TYR A 310 9.77 -2.24 -0.89
C TYR A 310 10.31 -1.18 0.06
N MET A 311 9.45 -0.59 0.88
CA MET A 311 9.80 0.47 1.83
C MET A 311 10.88 0.02 2.81
N VAL A 312 10.67 -1.14 3.43
CA VAL A 312 11.58 -1.66 4.46
C VAL A 312 12.91 -2.09 3.84
N LEU A 313 12.89 -2.84 2.72
CA LEU A 313 14.14 -3.28 2.08
C LEU A 313 14.99 -2.12 1.58
N ILE A 314 14.39 -1.11 0.94
CA ILE A 314 15.11 0.10 0.51
C ILE A 314 15.70 0.84 1.70
N SER A 315 14.95 0.94 2.81
CA SER A 315 15.47 1.60 4.01
C SER A 315 16.71 0.88 4.57
N TYR A 316 16.74 -0.45 4.57
CA TYR A 316 17.93 -1.23 4.94
C TYR A 316 19.10 -0.98 3.99
N MET A 317 18.83 -0.99 2.67
CA MET A 317 19.88 -0.81 1.67
C MET A 317 20.62 0.52 1.81
N ILE A 318 19.90 1.59 2.14
CA ILE A 318 20.49 2.92 2.30
C ILE A 318 21.06 3.10 3.71
N GLY A 319 20.28 2.73 4.72
CA GLY A 319 20.65 2.94 6.12
C GLY A 319 21.94 2.22 6.53
N HIS A 320 22.17 1.04 5.98
CA HIS A 320 23.35 0.23 6.28
C HIS A 320 24.60 0.53 5.44
N VAL A 321 24.57 1.50 4.52
CA VAL A 321 25.77 1.89 3.77
C VAL A 321 26.80 2.48 4.72
N GLN A 322 27.96 1.85 4.84
CA GLN A 322 28.97 2.22 5.85
C GLN A 322 29.67 3.55 5.58
N LYS A 323 30.02 3.82 4.31
CA LYS A 323 30.71 5.06 3.92
C LYS A 323 29.71 6.21 3.83
N ASN A 324 29.86 7.23 4.68
CA ASN A 324 28.96 8.39 4.70
C ASN A 324 28.80 9.06 3.32
N ARG A 325 29.88 9.25 2.56
CA ARG A 325 29.80 9.82 1.21
C ARG A 325 28.91 8.98 0.28
N ASN A 326 29.05 7.66 0.28
CA ASN A 326 28.25 6.78 -0.56
C ASN A 326 26.78 6.78 -0.11
N ARG A 327 26.54 6.78 1.20
CA ARG A 327 25.19 6.87 1.76
C ARG A 327 24.49 8.14 1.30
N TRP A 328 25.15 9.30 1.35
CA TRP A 328 24.61 10.55 0.85
C TRP A 328 24.36 10.55 -0.66
N LEU A 329 25.24 9.97 -1.46
CA LEU A 329 25.04 9.85 -2.90
C LEU A 329 23.82 8.98 -3.23
N ILE A 330 23.69 7.83 -2.58
CA ILE A 330 22.53 6.94 -2.77
C ILE A 330 21.24 7.61 -2.29
N PHE A 331 21.28 8.31 -1.15
CA PHE A 331 20.15 9.07 -0.63
C PHE A 331 19.74 10.20 -1.58
N ALA A 332 20.70 10.96 -2.11
CA ALA A 332 20.41 12.02 -3.09
C ALA A 332 19.77 11.45 -4.37
N PHE A 333 20.31 10.34 -4.88
CA PHE A 333 19.74 9.65 -6.03
C PHE A 333 18.30 9.17 -5.76
N LEU A 334 18.06 8.52 -4.61
CA LEU A 334 16.71 8.12 -4.20
C LEU A 334 15.77 9.32 -4.06
N SER A 335 16.25 10.42 -3.49
CA SER A 335 15.44 11.63 -3.33
C SER A 335 15.00 12.20 -4.67
N ILE A 336 15.91 12.28 -5.65
CA ILE A 336 15.60 12.71 -7.03
C ILE A 336 14.59 11.75 -7.66
N TYR A 337 14.82 10.44 -7.54
CA TYR A 337 13.92 9.41 -8.07
C TYR A 337 12.52 9.53 -7.49
N VAL A 338 12.42 9.69 -6.16
CA VAL A 338 11.14 9.88 -5.47
C VAL A 338 10.47 11.18 -5.91
N LEU A 339 11.21 12.30 -6.02
CA LEU A 339 10.67 13.58 -6.50
C LEU A 339 10.06 13.46 -7.89
N MET A 340 10.77 12.85 -8.82
CA MET A 340 10.27 12.63 -10.18
C MET A 340 8.97 11.81 -10.19
N GLY A 341 8.93 10.71 -9.44
CA GLY A 341 7.75 9.87 -9.35
C GLY A 341 6.58 10.53 -8.63
N TYR A 342 6.86 11.24 -7.55
CA TYR A 342 5.88 11.99 -6.75
C TYR A 342 5.17 13.07 -7.59
N PHE A 343 5.93 13.92 -8.27
CA PHE A 343 5.33 14.95 -9.13
C PHE A 343 4.66 14.37 -10.37
N ARG A 344 5.25 13.34 -10.98
CA ARG A 344 4.58 12.64 -12.07
C ARG A 344 3.23 12.11 -11.63
N TYR A 345 3.14 11.51 -10.44
CA TYR A 345 1.87 11.00 -9.93
C TYR A 345 0.84 12.13 -9.79
N ILE A 346 1.20 13.24 -9.15
CA ILE A 346 0.30 14.38 -8.92
C ILE A 346 -0.25 14.97 -10.23
N TYR A 347 0.59 15.04 -11.27
CA TYR A 347 0.18 15.63 -12.56
C TYR A 347 -0.58 14.66 -13.47
N VAL A 348 -0.33 13.37 -13.36
CA VAL A 348 -0.90 12.36 -14.27
C VAL A 348 -2.12 11.67 -13.68
N PHE A 349 -2.17 11.55 -12.34
CA PHE A 349 -3.28 10.89 -11.68
C PHE A 349 -4.59 11.60 -11.97
N ASP A 350 -5.57 10.80 -12.43
CA ASP A 350 -6.92 11.26 -12.75
C ASP A 350 -6.95 12.58 -13.55
N ALA A 351 -6.17 12.62 -14.63
CA ALA A 351 -6.00 13.78 -15.50
C ALA A 351 -5.58 15.09 -14.76
N GLY A 352 -4.84 14.96 -13.66
CA GLY A 352 -4.37 16.10 -12.86
C GLY A 352 -5.37 16.58 -11.81
N ALA A 353 -6.38 15.80 -11.48
CA ALA A 353 -7.43 16.14 -10.49
C ALA A 353 -6.89 16.42 -9.08
N LEU A 354 -5.64 15.99 -8.76
CA LEU A 354 -5.01 16.35 -7.50
C LEU A 354 -4.57 17.82 -7.41
N VAL A 355 -4.61 18.59 -8.49
CA VAL A 355 -4.14 19.98 -8.55
C VAL A 355 -5.29 20.92 -8.93
N PRO A 356 -5.54 21.99 -8.15
CA PRO A 356 -4.91 22.37 -6.87
C PRO A 356 -5.33 21.47 -5.71
N TYR A 357 -4.48 21.39 -4.67
CA TYR A 357 -4.91 20.76 -3.42
C TYR A 357 -6.06 21.56 -2.81
N LYS A 358 -7.13 20.86 -2.45
CA LYS A 358 -8.34 21.45 -1.85
C LYS A 358 -8.48 20.93 -0.42
N TRP A 359 -8.72 21.86 0.50
CA TRP A 359 -9.05 21.57 1.89
C TRP A 359 -10.56 21.74 2.11
N ILE A 360 -11.14 20.98 3.01
CA ILE A 360 -12.55 21.16 3.43
C ILE A 360 -12.79 22.48 4.19
N LEU A 361 -11.71 23.13 4.62
CA LEU A 361 -11.78 24.36 5.42
C LEU A 361 -11.67 25.65 4.60
N TRP A 362 -11.52 25.53 3.26
CA TRP A 362 -11.36 26.68 2.37
C TRP A 362 -12.22 26.57 1.13
#